data_b469920ba1d47213e179b0426fc11696
#
_entry.id   b469920ba1d47213e179b0426fc11696
#
_cell.length_a   1.000
_cell.length_b   1.000
_cell.length_c   1.000
_cell.angle_alpha   90.00
_cell.angle_beta   90.00
_cell.angle_gamma   90.00
#
_symmetry.space_group_name_H-M   'P 1'
#
loop_
_entity.id
_entity.type
_entity.pdbx_description
1 polymer ?
#
loop_
_entity_poly.entity_id
_entity_poly.type
_entity_poly.pdbx_seq_one_letter_code
_entity_poly.pdbx_strand_id
1 'polypeptide(L)'
;SKSNVHPNGLGNSSGLIGKYLQDTVGTSKQIFVPELMNRKTYNEDGVGGAHVYTPWWLHDKKLDFPIGYHIETSYRNLGMPQFGIGGYIPNDFNKFFGLRVGGYGEQIRKDVKKYWGSTISLESRGGAIPDINNYCEIDVDKKDKYGIPVLKFNYNWADTEYNQAKHAQDIYEELAYNMNGIMIGDKPGKEQNYGISTPGSIIHEVGTTRMGDNPNTSVVNKYERLHDVDNVYVVDAGPFVFKGDKNPTWTIMALAWRTSEHIISELKKQNI
;
A
#
# COMPACT_ATOMS: atom_id res chain seq x y z
N SER A 1 -10.93 -24.97 4.60
CA SER A 1 -11.12 -26.33 5.18
C SER A 1 -11.71 -27.26 4.13
N LYS A 2 -11.15 -28.47 4.05
CA LYS A 2 -11.63 -29.51 3.13
C LYS A 2 -12.59 -30.45 3.85
N SER A 3 -13.58 -30.93 3.12
CA SER A 3 -14.54 -31.95 3.58
C SER A 3 -15.02 -32.78 2.40
N ASN A 4 -15.84 -33.81 2.66
CA ASN A 4 -16.41 -34.61 1.57
C ASN A 4 -17.35 -33.78 0.68
N VAL A 5 -18.00 -32.72 1.23
CA VAL A 5 -18.85 -31.80 0.46
C VAL A 5 -18.00 -30.72 -0.27
N HIS A 6 -16.87 -30.33 0.31
CA HIS A 6 -15.96 -29.32 -0.23
C HIS A 6 -14.54 -29.90 -0.39
N PRO A 7 -14.30 -30.80 -1.35
CA PRO A 7 -13.02 -31.49 -1.49
C PRO A 7 -11.85 -30.55 -1.84
N ASN A 8 -12.15 -29.45 -2.52
CA ASN A 8 -11.17 -28.40 -2.87
C ASN A 8 -11.03 -27.33 -1.79
N GLY A 9 -11.82 -27.41 -0.73
CA GLY A 9 -11.94 -26.40 0.31
C GLY A 9 -13.27 -25.64 0.23
N LEU A 10 -13.74 -25.15 1.36
CA LEU A 10 -14.97 -24.35 1.46
C LEU A 10 -14.83 -23.10 0.58
N GLY A 11 -15.80 -22.83 -0.28
CA GLY A 11 -15.82 -21.67 -1.17
C GLY A 11 -14.87 -21.77 -2.38
N ASN A 12 -14.21 -22.91 -2.60
CA ASN A 12 -13.16 -23.04 -3.61
C ASN A 12 -13.51 -23.99 -4.77
N SER A 13 -14.75 -24.03 -5.19
CA SER A 13 -15.18 -24.80 -6.38
C SER A 13 -14.53 -24.28 -7.66
N SER A 14 -14.34 -22.96 -7.76
CA SER A 14 -13.64 -22.31 -8.89
C SER A 14 -12.12 -22.53 -8.88
N GLY A 15 -11.51 -22.96 -7.77
CA GLY A 15 -10.05 -23.00 -7.61
C GLY A 15 -9.39 -21.63 -7.47
N LEU A 16 -10.17 -20.56 -7.23
CA LEU A 16 -9.67 -19.17 -7.25
C LEU A 16 -9.41 -18.57 -5.86
N ILE A 17 -9.74 -19.27 -4.76
CA ILE A 17 -9.35 -18.80 -3.44
C ILE A 17 -7.82 -18.71 -3.37
N GLY A 18 -7.34 -17.55 -2.93
CA GLY A 18 -5.94 -17.23 -2.86
C GLY A 18 -5.34 -16.66 -4.14
N LYS A 19 -6.02 -16.76 -5.29
CA LYS A 19 -5.54 -16.27 -6.59
C LYS A 19 -5.81 -14.78 -6.81
N TYR A 20 -5.08 -14.17 -7.76
CA TYR A 20 -5.16 -12.75 -8.07
C TYR A 20 -4.87 -11.84 -6.87
N LEU A 21 -3.92 -12.26 -6.04
CA LEU A 21 -3.40 -11.39 -4.99
C LEU A 21 -2.77 -10.15 -5.63
N GLN A 22 -3.12 -8.98 -5.14
CA GLN A 22 -2.61 -7.70 -5.61
C GLN A 22 -2.14 -6.87 -4.44
N ASP A 23 -1.14 -6.03 -4.66
CA ASP A 23 -0.65 -5.05 -3.71
C ASP A 23 -0.44 -3.70 -4.39
N THR A 24 -0.17 -2.69 -3.62
CA THR A 24 0.14 -1.34 -4.12
C THR A 24 1.55 -1.30 -4.68
N VAL A 25 1.67 -0.85 -5.92
CA VAL A 25 2.96 -0.47 -6.50
C VAL A 25 3.43 0.81 -5.83
N GLY A 26 4.50 0.72 -5.08
CA GLY A 26 4.99 1.88 -4.34
C GLY A 26 6.49 1.99 -4.35
N THR A 27 6.95 3.23 -4.39
CA THR A 27 8.34 3.61 -4.13
C THR A 27 8.34 4.93 -3.35
N SER A 28 9.43 5.24 -2.71
CA SER A 28 9.49 6.44 -1.88
C SER A 28 10.82 7.16 -2.02
N LYS A 29 10.80 8.45 -1.68
CA LYS A 29 12.00 9.27 -1.57
C LYS A 29 11.82 10.36 -0.54
N GLN A 30 12.88 10.65 0.17
CA GLN A 30 12.95 11.81 1.06
C GLN A 30 13.73 12.94 0.39
N ILE A 31 13.24 14.16 0.57
CA ILE A 31 13.84 15.37 0.03
C ILE A 31 14.06 16.34 1.20
N PHE A 32 15.30 16.76 1.37
CA PHE A 32 15.63 17.86 2.27
C PHE A 32 15.43 19.19 1.55
N VAL A 33 14.65 20.09 2.13
CA VAL A 33 14.37 21.42 1.58
C VAL A 33 14.98 22.48 2.51
N PRO A 34 16.15 23.03 2.18
CA PRO A 34 16.87 23.98 3.07
C PRO A 34 16.04 25.20 3.49
N GLU A 35 15.16 25.67 2.62
CA GLU A 35 14.29 26.83 2.88
C GLU A 35 13.28 26.60 4.01
N LEU A 36 13.04 25.34 4.37
CA LEU A 36 12.15 24.97 5.46
C LEU A 36 12.85 24.94 6.83
N MET A 37 14.19 25.05 6.86
CA MET A 37 14.93 25.11 8.10
C MET A 37 14.54 26.36 8.91
N ASN A 38 14.56 26.23 10.23
CA ASN A 38 14.23 27.30 11.19
C ASN A 38 12.82 27.92 11.03
N ARG A 39 11.98 27.39 10.16
CA ARG A 39 10.57 27.82 10.09
C ARG A 39 9.80 27.24 11.27
N LYS A 40 8.86 28.05 11.80
CA LYS A 40 7.91 27.56 12.81
C LYS A 40 7.17 26.36 12.23
N THR A 41 7.16 25.27 12.97
CA THR A 41 6.33 24.11 12.62
C THR A 41 4.87 24.50 12.74
N TYR A 42 4.11 24.18 11.71
CA TYR A 42 2.69 24.46 11.62
C TYR A 42 1.92 23.12 11.71
N ASN A 43 0.90 23.09 12.53
CA ASN A 43 0.03 21.91 12.68
C ASN A 43 -1.39 22.37 13.05
N GLU A 44 -1.90 23.34 12.31
CA GLU A 44 -3.21 23.92 12.57
C GLU A 44 -4.29 23.39 11.60
N ASP A 45 -3.91 22.56 10.62
CA ASP A 45 -4.83 22.00 9.64
C ASP A 45 -5.63 20.79 10.17
N GLY A 46 -5.48 20.47 11.45
CA GLY A 46 -6.20 19.40 12.12
C GLY A 46 -5.51 18.04 12.05
N VAL A 47 -6.15 17.05 12.65
CA VAL A 47 -5.67 15.67 12.69
C VAL A 47 -5.93 15.00 11.35
N GLY A 48 -4.90 14.42 10.75
CA GLY A 48 -5.00 13.61 9.53
C GLY A 48 -4.77 14.37 8.23
N GLY A 49 -4.46 15.65 8.24
CA GLY A 49 -4.05 16.43 7.06
C GLY A 49 -2.64 16.12 6.57
N ALA A 50 -2.16 14.88 6.74
CA ALA A 50 -0.76 14.54 6.54
C ALA A 50 -0.38 14.30 5.07
N HIS A 51 -1.36 14.13 4.17
CA HIS A 51 -1.08 13.71 2.80
C HIS A 51 -1.72 14.65 1.78
N VAL A 52 -0.92 15.11 0.84
CA VAL A 52 -1.38 15.76 -0.38
C VAL A 52 -1.24 14.75 -1.51
N TYR A 53 -2.27 14.61 -2.32
CA TYR A 53 -2.33 13.66 -3.43
C TYR A 53 -2.15 14.36 -4.77
N THR A 54 -1.35 13.79 -5.66
CA THR A 54 -1.16 14.25 -7.04
C THR A 54 -1.58 13.16 -8.02
N PRO A 55 -2.88 13.11 -8.42
CA PRO A 55 -3.46 11.96 -9.14
C PRO A 55 -3.42 12.07 -10.68
N TRP A 56 -2.73 13.02 -11.25
CA TRP A 56 -2.82 13.38 -12.69
C TRP A 56 -2.21 12.35 -13.65
N TRP A 57 -1.32 11.48 -13.21
CA TRP A 57 -0.77 10.40 -14.04
C TRP A 57 -1.80 9.31 -14.39
N LEU A 58 -2.94 9.26 -13.71
CA LEU A 58 -4.01 8.31 -14.01
C LEU A 58 -4.60 8.49 -15.40
N HIS A 59 -4.47 9.67 -16.00
CA HIS A 59 -5.10 10.05 -17.25
C HIS A 59 -4.11 10.32 -18.38
N ASP A 60 -2.81 10.19 -18.13
CA ASP A 60 -1.79 10.40 -19.16
C ASP A 60 -1.63 9.14 -20.02
N LYS A 61 -2.12 9.22 -21.26
CA LYS A 61 -2.05 8.13 -22.26
C LYS A 61 -0.67 7.94 -22.88
N LYS A 62 0.31 8.78 -22.56
CA LYS A 62 1.68 8.68 -23.06
C LYS A 62 2.57 7.81 -22.20
N LEU A 63 2.09 7.36 -21.05
CA LEU A 63 2.83 6.50 -20.15
C LEU A 63 2.92 5.08 -20.72
N ASP A 64 4.04 4.42 -20.48
CA ASP A 64 4.31 3.05 -20.89
C ASP A 64 3.82 1.98 -19.89
N PHE A 65 2.92 2.37 -19.00
CA PHE A 65 2.21 1.52 -18.06
C PHE A 65 0.71 1.88 -18.06
N PRO A 66 -0.19 0.87 -18.02
CA PRO A 66 -1.62 1.08 -18.27
C PRO A 66 -2.38 1.58 -17.05
N ILE A 67 -1.81 1.48 -15.85
CA ILE A 67 -2.44 1.86 -14.60
C ILE A 67 -1.60 2.94 -13.96
N GLY A 68 -2.21 4.09 -13.71
CA GLY A 68 -1.54 5.22 -13.10
C GLY A 68 -1.32 5.07 -11.60
N TYR A 69 -0.70 6.08 -11.03
CA TYR A 69 -0.44 6.19 -9.61
C TYR A 69 -0.67 7.63 -9.14
N HIS A 70 -0.70 7.82 -7.84
CA HIS A 70 -0.57 9.14 -7.24
C HIS A 70 0.67 9.19 -6.35
N ILE A 71 1.11 10.39 -6.02
CA ILE A 71 2.14 10.60 -5.01
C ILE A 71 1.46 11.13 -3.75
N GLU A 72 1.68 10.45 -2.64
CA GLU A 72 1.40 10.94 -1.31
C GLU A 72 2.60 11.79 -0.86
N THR A 73 2.33 13.03 -0.55
CA THR A 73 3.35 13.94 -0.02
C THR A 73 3.11 14.12 1.46
N SER A 74 3.99 13.58 2.27
CA SER A 74 3.99 13.80 3.71
C SER A 74 4.83 15.03 4.01
N TYR A 75 4.18 16.07 4.44
CA TYR A 75 4.80 17.31 4.85
C TYR A 75 4.97 17.33 6.37
N ARG A 76 6.21 17.58 6.81
CA ARG A 76 6.54 17.76 8.23
C ARG A 76 6.01 16.63 9.09
N ASN A 77 6.44 15.43 8.86
CA ASN A 77 6.00 14.24 9.59
C ASN A 77 5.80 14.51 11.09
N LEU A 78 4.60 14.97 11.43
CA LEU A 78 4.27 15.57 12.73
C LEU A 78 4.11 14.53 13.83
N GLY A 79 3.95 13.29 13.42
CA GLY A 79 3.75 12.19 14.34
C GLY A 79 5.04 11.61 14.93
N MET A 80 6.20 11.87 14.31
CA MET A 80 7.47 11.28 14.73
C MET A 80 8.60 12.29 14.61
N PRO A 81 9.24 12.65 15.72
CA PRO A 81 10.49 13.38 15.63
C PRO A 81 11.46 12.53 14.82
N GLN A 82 11.80 12.98 13.65
CA GLN A 82 12.86 12.34 12.85
C GLN A 82 14.24 12.53 13.52
N PHE A 83 14.26 13.28 14.60
CA PHE A 83 15.42 13.54 15.43
C PHE A 83 15.09 13.23 16.89
N GLY A 84 15.85 12.33 17.50
CA GLY A 84 15.75 12.09 18.92
C GLY A 84 15.21 10.73 19.33
N ILE A 85 14.79 10.61 20.56
CA ILE A 85 14.38 9.34 21.19
C ILE A 85 13.18 8.74 20.42
N GLY A 86 13.41 7.64 19.72
CA GLY A 86 12.41 6.94 18.90
C GLY A 86 12.21 7.51 17.49
N GLY A 87 12.94 8.55 17.09
CA GLY A 87 12.90 9.09 15.74
C GLY A 87 13.96 8.46 14.83
N TYR A 88 13.58 8.19 13.60
CA TYR A 88 14.50 7.72 12.58
C TYR A 88 15.17 8.93 11.91
N ILE A 89 16.47 9.12 12.21
CA ILE A 89 17.31 9.95 11.35
C ILE A 89 17.82 9.01 10.26
N PRO A 90 17.49 9.23 8.99
CA PRO A 90 18.08 8.44 7.94
C PRO A 90 19.59 8.49 8.08
N ASN A 91 20.26 7.33 8.13
CA ASN A 91 21.73 7.28 8.12
C ASN A 91 22.30 8.08 6.96
N ASP A 92 21.55 8.17 5.86
CA ASP A 92 21.89 8.93 4.68
C ASP A 92 21.87 10.45 4.92
N PHE A 93 21.02 10.98 5.80
CA PHE A 93 21.01 12.40 6.15
C PHE A 93 22.35 12.81 6.81
N ASN A 94 22.81 12.06 7.79
CA ASN A 94 24.08 12.29 8.45
C ASN A 94 25.27 12.14 7.49
N LYS A 95 25.24 11.10 6.66
CA LYS A 95 26.26 10.84 5.64
C LYS A 95 26.30 11.94 4.58
N PHE A 96 25.13 12.38 4.13
CA PHE A 96 24.98 13.39 3.09
C PHE A 96 25.51 14.77 3.53
N PHE A 97 25.23 15.17 4.78
CA PHE A 97 25.68 16.49 5.29
C PHE A 97 27.07 16.48 5.92
N GLY A 98 27.69 15.29 6.05
CA GLY A 98 28.95 15.16 6.78
C GLY A 98 28.84 15.59 8.25
N LEU A 99 27.64 15.69 8.78
CA LEU A 99 27.31 16.22 10.10
C LEU A 99 26.68 15.12 10.94
N ARG A 100 27.05 15.07 12.20
CA ARG A 100 26.34 14.27 13.18
C ARG A 100 25.16 15.09 13.70
N VAL A 101 23.99 14.91 13.07
CA VAL A 101 22.75 15.52 13.52
C VAL A 101 22.10 14.64 14.58
N GLY A 102 21.59 15.23 15.64
CA GLY A 102 20.98 14.51 16.75
C GLY A 102 21.93 14.29 17.93
N GLY A 103 21.91 13.07 18.50
CA GLY A 103 22.68 12.77 19.71
C GLY A 103 21.85 12.96 20.98
N TYR A 104 22.35 13.65 21.98
CA TYR A 104 21.62 13.89 23.24
C TYR A 104 21.92 15.28 23.84
N GLY A 105 21.14 15.66 24.84
CA GLY A 105 21.35 16.91 25.58
C GLY A 105 21.00 18.17 24.77
N GLU A 106 21.84 19.20 24.86
CA GLU A 106 21.57 20.48 24.22
C GLU A 106 21.69 20.41 22.69
N GLN A 107 22.58 19.57 22.19
CA GLN A 107 22.81 19.44 20.74
C GLN A 107 21.55 18.93 20.04
N ILE A 108 20.90 17.88 20.55
CA ILE A 108 19.67 17.36 19.93
C ILE A 108 18.56 18.44 19.92
N ARG A 109 18.44 19.24 20.99
CA ARG A 109 17.45 20.32 21.03
C ARG A 109 17.68 21.37 19.95
N LYS A 110 18.94 21.74 19.72
CA LYS A 110 19.34 22.68 18.66
C LYS A 110 19.05 22.10 17.28
N ASP A 111 19.40 20.84 17.05
CA ASP A 111 19.21 20.17 15.78
C ASP A 111 17.73 19.94 15.46
N VAL A 112 16.95 19.50 16.42
CA VAL A 112 15.49 19.38 16.27
C VAL A 112 14.89 20.74 15.90
N LYS A 113 15.24 21.79 16.62
CA LYS A 113 14.73 23.14 16.33
C LYS A 113 15.11 23.61 14.92
N LYS A 114 16.30 23.27 14.45
CA LYS A 114 16.84 23.69 13.15
C LYS A 114 16.25 22.90 11.98
N TYR A 115 16.20 21.59 12.10
CA TYR A 115 15.91 20.69 10.99
C TYR A 115 14.47 20.14 10.97
N TRP A 116 13.73 20.26 12.07
CA TRP A 116 12.37 19.77 12.16
C TRP A 116 11.48 20.36 11.06
N GLY A 117 10.84 19.48 10.30
CA GLY A 117 9.98 19.89 9.19
C GLY A 117 10.70 20.37 7.94
N SER A 118 12.01 20.18 7.85
CA SER A 118 12.78 20.49 6.62
C SER A 118 12.89 19.32 5.63
N THR A 119 12.32 18.17 5.96
CA THR A 119 12.29 17.00 5.10
C THR A 119 10.86 16.71 4.65
N ILE A 120 10.69 16.46 3.35
CA ILE A 120 9.45 16.05 2.73
C ILE A 120 9.61 14.60 2.28
N SER A 121 8.63 13.75 2.59
CA SER A 121 8.56 12.39 2.07
C SER A 121 7.60 12.35 0.89
N LEU A 122 8.04 11.78 -0.21
CA LEU A 122 7.24 11.49 -1.39
C LEU A 122 7.08 9.98 -1.50
N GLU A 123 5.85 9.52 -1.62
CA GLU A 123 5.53 8.09 -1.67
C GLU A 123 4.52 7.84 -2.79
N SER A 124 4.93 7.09 -3.83
CA SER A 124 3.98 6.69 -4.86
C SER A 124 3.09 5.56 -4.36
N ARG A 125 1.85 5.58 -4.82
CA ARG A 125 0.86 4.52 -4.65
C ARG A 125 0.21 4.27 -5.99
N GLY A 126 0.40 3.10 -6.55
CA GLY A 126 -0.11 2.74 -7.85
C GLY A 126 -0.85 1.41 -7.87
N GLY A 127 -1.63 1.22 -8.91
CA GLY A 127 -2.32 -0.03 -9.15
C GLY A 127 -1.41 -1.06 -9.81
N ALA A 128 -1.71 -2.32 -9.58
CA ALA A 128 -1.09 -3.46 -10.23
C ALA A 128 -2.09 -4.19 -11.14
N ILE A 129 -1.60 -4.78 -12.22
CA ILE A 129 -2.44 -5.63 -13.09
C ILE A 129 -2.72 -6.95 -12.36
N PRO A 130 -3.99 -7.38 -12.26
CA PRO A 130 -4.31 -8.65 -11.63
C PRO A 130 -3.70 -9.82 -12.41
N ASP A 131 -2.86 -10.62 -11.75
CA ASP A 131 -2.24 -11.83 -12.30
C ASP A 131 -2.64 -13.04 -11.45
N ILE A 132 -3.10 -14.11 -12.10
CA ILE A 132 -3.45 -15.38 -11.45
C ILE A 132 -2.24 -16.07 -10.81
N ASN A 133 -1.03 -15.76 -11.29
CA ASN A 133 0.22 -16.29 -10.76
C ASN A 133 0.67 -15.59 -9.48
N ASN A 134 0.07 -14.43 -9.14
CA ASN A 134 0.20 -13.81 -7.84
C ASN A 134 -0.88 -14.36 -6.90
N TYR A 135 -0.46 -15.12 -5.90
CA TYR A 135 -1.39 -15.84 -5.03
C TYR A 135 -0.83 -16.12 -3.64
N CYS A 136 -1.72 -16.47 -2.73
CA CYS A 136 -1.37 -17.11 -1.48
C CYS A 136 -2.01 -18.50 -1.37
N GLU A 137 -1.34 -19.38 -0.65
CA GLU A 137 -1.81 -20.74 -0.37
C GLU A 137 -1.41 -21.16 1.05
N ILE A 138 -2.03 -22.22 1.54
CA ILE A 138 -1.65 -22.81 2.82
C ILE A 138 -0.35 -23.59 2.65
N ASP A 139 0.67 -23.26 3.43
CA ASP A 139 1.91 -24.03 3.53
C ASP A 139 1.65 -25.23 4.46
N VAL A 140 1.56 -26.43 3.87
CA VAL A 140 1.25 -27.66 4.62
C VAL A 140 2.42 -28.13 5.49
N ASP A 141 3.64 -27.70 5.15
CA ASP A 141 4.88 -28.13 5.79
C ASP A 141 5.25 -27.23 6.97
N LYS A 142 4.75 -26.00 6.99
CA LYS A 142 5.03 -25.02 8.05
C LYS A 142 3.79 -24.73 8.89
N LYS A 143 3.98 -24.77 10.19
CA LYS A 143 2.95 -24.47 11.18
C LYS A 143 3.42 -23.39 12.14
N ASP A 144 2.48 -22.63 12.64
CA ASP A 144 2.72 -21.69 13.73
C ASP A 144 2.87 -22.44 15.08
N LYS A 145 3.07 -21.66 16.15
CA LYS A 145 3.23 -22.22 17.52
C LYS A 145 1.98 -22.93 18.05
N TYR A 146 0.84 -22.81 17.40
CA TYR A 146 -0.42 -23.49 17.76
C TYR A 146 -0.69 -24.70 16.87
N GLY A 147 0.20 -25.03 15.95
CA GLY A 147 0.04 -26.14 15.01
C GLY A 147 -0.84 -25.82 13.80
N ILE A 148 -1.17 -24.53 13.58
CA ILE A 148 -1.96 -24.07 12.44
C ILE A 148 -1.04 -23.83 11.25
N PRO A 149 -1.33 -24.39 10.06
CA PRO A 149 -0.56 -24.13 8.84
C PRO A 149 -0.53 -22.63 8.51
N VAL A 150 0.66 -22.11 8.16
CA VAL A 150 0.84 -20.70 7.81
C VAL A 150 0.52 -20.46 6.33
N LEU A 151 0.35 -19.20 5.94
CA LEU A 151 0.24 -18.82 4.53
C LEU A 151 1.63 -18.74 3.88
N LYS A 152 1.67 -19.19 2.63
CA LYS A 152 2.79 -19.00 1.72
C LYS A 152 2.33 -18.08 0.58
N PHE A 153 3.15 -17.08 0.26
CA PHE A 153 2.85 -16.10 -0.78
C PHE A 153 3.76 -16.32 -1.98
N ASN A 154 3.19 -16.26 -3.18
CA ASN A 154 3.89 -16.18 -4.44
C ASN A 154 3.47 -14.88 -5.12
N TYR A 155 4.40 -13.93 -5.23
CA TYR A 155 4.12 -12.61 -5.76
C TYR A 155 5.32 -12.06 -6.52
N ASN A 156 5.07 -11.58 -7.74
CA ASN A 156 6.08 -10.94 -8.55
C ASN A 156 5.50 -9.68 -9.20
N TRP A 157 6.30 -8.62 -9.25
CA TRP A 157 6.01 -7.46 -10.07
C TRP A 157 6.29 -7.77 -11.55
N ALA A 158 5.49 -7.22 -12.45
CA ALA A 158 5.73 -7.27 -13.88
C ALA A 158 6.47 -6.01 -14.37
N ASP A 159 6.86 -5.99 -15.63
CA ASP A 159 7.60 -4.86 -16.23
C ASP A 159 6.81 -3.54 -16.14
N THR A 160 5.49 -3.60 -16.20
CA THR A 160 4.62 -2.43 -16.07
C THR A 160 4.72 -1.77 -14.71
N GLU A 161 4.83 -2.55 -13.64
CA GLU A 161 5.00 -2.04 -12.28
C GLU A 161 6.41 -1.47 -12.07
N TYR A 162 7.42 -2.10 -12.65
CA TYR A 162 8.78 -1.54 -12.65
C TYR A 162 8.87 -0.22 -13.43
N ASN A 163 8.20 -0.11 -14.59
CA ASN A 163 8.12 1.13 -15.36
C ASN A 163 7.43 2.24 -14.56
N GLN A 164 6.36 1.90 -13.83
CA GLN A 164 5.67 2.82 -12.95
C GLN A 164 6.59 3.31 -11.82
N ALA A 165 7.33 2.41 -11.17
CA ALA A 165 8.29 2.76 -10.12
C ALA A 165 9.42 3.65 -10.66
N LYS A 166 9.95 3.33 -11.84
CA LYS A 166 10.96 4.15 -12.52
C LYS A 166 10.45 5.57 -12.78
N HIS A 167 9.27 5.68 -13.36
CA HIS A 167 8.64 6.99 -13.63
C HIS A 167 8.44 7.79 -12.34
N ALA A 168 8.00 7.15 -11.24
CA ALA A 168 7.86 7.83 -9.97
C ALA A 168 9.20 8.39 -9.45
N GLN A 169 10.31 7.66 -9.60
CA GLN A 169 11.63 8.15 -9.23
C GLN A 169 12.07 9.36 -10.07
N ASP A 170 11.73 9.36 -11.37
CA ASP A 170 12.02 10.50 -12.26
C ASP A 170 11.23 11.75 -11.82
N ILE A 171 9.96 11.58 -11.44
CA ILE A 171 9.11 12.65 -10.90
C ILE A 171 9.62 13.16 -9.53
N TYR A 172 10.12 12.29 -8.67
CA TYR A 172 10.69 12.73 -7.37
C TYR A 172 11.91 13.64 -7.58
N GLU A 173 12.75 13.33 -8.56
CA GLU A 173 13.91 14.15 -8.92
C GLU A 173 13.47 15.52 -9.45
N GLU A 174 12.47 15.55 -10.33
CA GLU A 174 11.90 16.80 -10.85
C GLU A 174 11.28 17.65 -9.74
N LEU A 175 10.52 17.05 -8.84
CA LEU A 175 9.94 17.73 -7.69
C LEU A 175 11.01 18.27 -6.74
N ALA A 176 12.06 17.48 -6.48
CA ALA A 176 13.18 17.95 -5.66
C ALA A 176 13.85 19.19 -6.29
N TYR A 177 14.12 19.14 -7.59
CA TYR A 177 14.70 20.27 -8.32
C TYR A 177 13.82 21.52 -8.21
N ASN A 178 12.52 21.41 -8.47
CA ASN A 178 11.58 22.53 -8.44
C ASN A 178 11.38 23.13 -7.04
N MET A 179 11.65 22.35 -5.99
CA MET A 179 11.59 22.81 -4.59
C MET A 179 12.94 23.38 -4.08
N ASN A 180 13.96 23.50 -4.91
CA ASN A 180 15.35 23.72 -4.49
C ASN A 180 15.76 22.74 -3.38
N GLY A 181 15.23 21.53 -3.43
CA GLY A 181 15.46 20.47 -2.46
C GLY A 181 16.59 19.55 -2.89
N ILE A 182 17.04 18.76 -1.94
CA ILE A 182 18.13 17.80 -2.13
C ILE A 182 17.59 16.42 -1.81
N MET A 183 17.68 15.49 -2.76
CA MET A 183 17.29 14.10 -2.55
C MET A 183 18.21 13.44 -1.52
N ILE A 184 17.63 12.81 -0.52
CA ILE A 184 18.40 12.07 0.50
C ILE A 184 18.67 10.67 -0.03
N GLY A 185 19.96 10.33 -0.16
CA GLY A 185 20.45 9.08 -0.75
C GLY A 185 20.34 9.05 -2.28
N ASP A 186 20.93 8.01 -2.88
CA ASP A 186 20.98 7.85 -4.32
C ASP A 186 19.61 7.50 -4.91
N LYS A 187 19.36 7.90 -6.16
CA LYS A 187 18.20 7.46 -6.92
C LYS A 187 18.36 5.97 -7.25
N PRO A 188 17.43 5.10 -6.84
CA PRO A 188 17.53 3.68 -7.14
C PRO A 188 17.38 3.42 -8.64
N GLY A 189 18.35 2.75 -9.23
CA GLY A 189 18.34 2.31 -10.62
C GLY A 189 17.70 0.92 -10.80
N LYS A 190 17.90 0.35 -11.99
CA LYS A 190 17.39 -0.98 -12.35
C LYS A 190 17.90 -2.08 -11.42
N GLU A 191 19.15 -2.01 -11.00
CA GLU A 191 19.79 -2.98 -10.08
C GLU A 191 19.09 -3.03 -8.70
N GLN A 192 18.45 -1.93 -8.29
CA GLN A 192 17.66 -1.82 -7.07
C GLN A 192 16.15 -1.86 -7.37
N ASN A 193 15.75 -2.39 -8.55
CA ASN A 193 14.35 -2.44 -8.96
C ASN A 193 13.63 -1.08 -8.84
N TYR A 194 14.32 0.02 -9.12
CA TYR A 194 13.82 1.39 -8.98
C TYR A 194 13.24 1.72 -7.61
N GLY A 195 13.66 0.98 -6.58
CA GLY A 195 13.17 1.15 -5.22
C GLY A 195 11.71 0.72 -5.01
N ILE A 196 11.16 -0.13 -5.87
CA ILE A 196 9.81 -0.67 -5.67
C ILE A 196 9.75 -1.44 -4.36
N SER A 197 8.70 -1.20 -3.61
CA SER A 197 8.49 -1.84 -2.32
C SER A 197 8.33 -3.35 -2.48
N THR A 198 8.87 -4.10 -1.52
CA THR A 198 8.61 -5.55 -1.45
C THR A 198 7.11 -5.78 -1.27
N PRO A 199 6.49 -6.72 -1.98
CA PRO A 199 5.08 -7.06 -1.76
C PRO A 199 4.80 -7.38 -0.29
N GLY A 200 3.69 -6.88 0.24
CA GLY A 200 3.32 -7.00 1.65
C GLY A 200 3.87 -5.91 2.57
N SER A 201 4.77 -5.04 2.09
CA SER A 201 5.35 -3.99 2.94
C SER A 201 4.50 -2.73 3.04
N ILE A 202 3.58 -2.51 2.11
CA ILE A 202 2.67 -1.33 2.11
C ILE A 202 1.36 -1.64 2.86
N ILE A 203 1.05 -2.93 3.11
CA ILE A 203 -0.15 -3.39 3.81
C ILE A 203 -1.46 -2.95 3.13
N HIS A 204 -1.50 -3.04 1.81
CA HIS A 204 -2.67 -2.70 1.00
C HIS A 204 -3.08 -3.86 0.07
N GLU A 205 -2.83 -5.09 0.50
CA GLU A 205 -3.13 -6.29 -0.27
C GLU A 205 -4.64 -6.44 -0.48
N VAL A 206 -5.03 -6.79 -1.70
CA VAL A 206 -6.41 -7.05 -2.09
C VAL A 206 -6.49 -8.28 -2.99
N GLY A 207 -7.70 -8.74 -3.29
CA GLY A 207 -7.92 -9.92 -4.13
C GLY A 207 -8.05 -11.18 -3.30
N THR A 208 -7.66 -12.33 -3.87
CA THR A 208 -7.72 -13.67 -3.26
C THR A 208 -9.10 -14.32 -3.13
N THR A 209 -10.19 -13.54 -3.12
CA THR A 209 -11.58 -14.03 -3.16
C THR A 209 -12.43 -13.19 -4.10
N ARG A 210 -11.86 -12.90 -5.28
CA ARG A 210 -12.41 -11.92 -6.24
C ARG A 210 -13.91 -12.08 -6.49
N MET A 211 -14.59 -10.95 -6.56
CA MET A 211 -16.00 -10.80 -6.86
C MET A 211 -16.32 -11.02 -8.34
N GLY A 212 -17.53 -11.50 -8.62
CA GLY A 212 -18.05 -11.59 -9.98
C GLY A 212 -19.40 -12.33 -10.04
N ASP A 213 -20.05 -12.28 -11.19
CA ASP A 213 -21.36 -12.91 -11.39
C ASP A 213 -21.25 -14.42 -11.78
N ASN A 214 -20.10 -14.82 -12.32
CA ASN A 214 -19.91 -16.19 -12.77
C ASN A 214 -19.10 -17.01 -11.74
N PRO A 215 -19.69 -18.05 -11.11
CA PRO A 215 -19.01 -18.87 -10.10
C PRO A 215 -17.77 -19.61 -10.61
N ASN A 216 -17.60 -19.78 -11.93
CA ASN A 216 -16.40 -20.39 -12.49
C ASN A 216 -15.21 -19.43 -12.56
N THR A 217 -15.45 -18.12 -12.48
CA THR A 217 -14.41 -17.08 -12.63
C THR A 217 -14.33 -16.11 -11.44
N SER A 218 -15.10 -16.41 -10.39
CA SER A 218 -15.13 -15.62 -9.14
C SER A 218 -15.38 -16.53 -7.93
N VAL A 219 -15.10 -16.00 -6.75
CA VAL A 219 -15.30 -16.69 -5.48
C VAL A 219 -16.56 -16.21 -4.78
N VAL A 220 -16.83 -14.90 -4.84
CA VAL A 220 -18.01 -14.28 -4.23
C VAL A 220 -18.84 -13.55 -5.29
N ASN A 221 -20.11 -13.39 -5.02
CA ASN A 221 -21.03 -12.61 -5.84
C ASN A 221 -20.94 -11.10 -5.51
N LYS A 222 -21.76 -10.29 -6.17
CA LYS A 222 -21.82 -8.83 -5.98
C LYS A 222 -22.13 -8.36 -4.57
N TYR A 223 -22.66 -9.22 -3.71
CA TYR A 223 -22.91 -8.96 -2.29
C TYR A 223 -21.88 -9.65 -1.38
N GLU A 224 -20.72 -9.98 -1.92
CA GLU A 224 -19.62 -10.58 -1.16
C GLU A 224 -19.95 -11.94 -0.54
N ARG A 225 -21.06 -12.58 -0.96
CA ARG A 225 -21.46 -13.93 -0.54
C ARG A 225 -20.72 -14.96 -1.39
N LEU A 226 -20.20 -16.00 -0.77
CA LEU A 226 -19.63 -17.15 -1.49
C LEU A 226 -20.65 -17.75 -2.46
N HIS A 227 -20.17 -18.15 -3.66
CA HIS A 227 -21.02 -18.86 -4.61
C HIS A 227 -21.38 -20.28 -4.13
N ASP A 228 -20.47 -20.91 -3.39
CA ASP A 228 -20.64 -22.29 -2.92
C ASP A 228 -21.49 -22.43 -1.65
N VAL A 229 -21.66 -21.34 -0.88
CA VAL A 229 -22.24 -21.38 0.46
C VAL A 229 -23.07 -20.14 0.72
N ASP A 230 -24.35 -20.31 1.00
CA ASP A 230 -25.32 -19.22 1.04
C ASP A 230 -25.22 -18.33 2.28
N ASN A 231 -24.60 -18.79 3.36
CA ASN A 231 -24.53 -18.09 4.64
C ASN A 231 -23.11 -17.61 5.02
N VAL A 232 -22.20 -17.54 4.05
CA VAL A 232 -20.83 -17.04 4.27
C VAL A 232 -20.56 -15.84 3.38
N TYR A 233 -20.10 -14.75 3.98
CA TYR A 233 -19.75 -13.50 3.33
C TYR A 233 -18.30 -13.14 3.62
N VAL A 234 -17.61 -12.58 2.64
CA VAL A 234 -16.22 -12.10 2.75
C VAL A 234 -16.25 -10.59 2.62
N VAL A 235 -16.09 -9.86 3.74
CA VAL A 235 -16.29 -8.40 3.84
C VAL A 235 -15.01 -7.64 4.13
N ASP A 236 -13.91 -8.13 3.57
CA ASP A 236 -12.59 -7.51 3.65
C ASP A 236 -12.11 -7.06 2.24
N ALA A 237 -10.80 -6.96 2.04
CA ALA A 237 -10.21 -6.63 0.74
C ALA A 237 -10.18 -7.81 -0.26
N GLY A 238 -10.55 -9.01 0.16
CA GLY A 238 -10.56 -10.22 -0.66
C GLY A 238 -11.41 -10.12 -1.93
N PRO A 239 -12.64 -9.55 -1.89
CA PRO A 239 -13.53 -9.42 -3.04
C PRO A 239 -13.05 -8.50 -4.16
N PHE A 240 -12.03 -7.70 -3.96
CA PHE A 240 -11.53 -6.78 -4.98
C PHE A 240 -11.09 -7.54 -6.24
N VAL A 241 -11.54 -7.06 -7.38
CA VAL A 241 -11.15 -7.59 -8.71
C VAL A 241 -9.96 -6.86 -9.28
N PHE A 242 -9.71 -5.66 -8.79
CA PHE A 242 -8.66 -4.77 -9.23
C PHE A 242 -8.21 -3.85 -8.09
N LYS A 243 -6.88 -3.74 -7.91
CA LYS A 243 -6.27 -2.78 -7.00
C LYS A 243 -5.96 -1.50 -7.76
N GLY A 244 -6.75 -0.47 -7.50
CA GLY A 244 -6.45 0.88 -7.97
C GLY A 244 -5.29 1.52 -7.22
N ASP A 245 -5.05 2.78 -7.50
CA ASP A 245 -3.97 3.56 -6.89
C ASP A 245 -4.29 4.05 -5.47
N LYS A 246 -5.53 3.99 -5.02
CA LYS A 246 -5.94 4.52 -3.71
C LYS A 246 -5.86 3.49 -2.59
N ASN A 247 -5.72 3.99 -1.37
CA ASN A 247 -5.76 3.20 -0.14
C ASN A 247 -7.12 2.49 -0.02
N PRO A 248 -7.19 1.18 0.23
CA PRO A 248 -8.40 0.40 0.00
C PRO A 248 -9.47 0.50 1.09
N THR A 249 -9.14 0.97 2.30
CA THR A 249 -9.98 0.86 3.50
C THR A 249 -11.38 1.47 3.33
N TRP A 250 -11.50 2.65 2.72
CA TRP A 250 -12.81 3.28 2.50
C TRP A 250 -13.71 2.45 1.58
N THR A 251 -13.13 1.85 0.55
CA THR A 251 -13.87 0.98 -0.36
C THR A 251 -14.28 -0.30 0.35
N ILE A 252 -13.40 -0.90 1.18
CA ILE A 252 -13.74 -2.06 2.03
C ILE A 252 -14.94 -1.73 2.91
N MET A 253 -14.91 -0.60 3.62
CA MET A 253 -15.99 -0.17 4.50
C MET A 253 -17.31 0.04 3.74
N ALA A 254 -17.26 0.66 2.56
CA ALA A 254 -18.43 0.88 1.73
C ALA A 254 -19.06 -0.44 1.23
N LEU A 255 -18.23 -1.39 0.82
CA LEU A 255 -18.67 -2.72 0.39
C LEU A 255 -19.25 -3.51 1.56
N ALA A 256 -18.59 -3.52 2.71
CA ALA A 256 -19.07 -4.18 3.93
C ALA A 256 -20.41 -3.60 4.40
N TRP A 257 -20.59 -2.27 4.31
CA TRP A 257 -21.86 -1.62 4.61
C TRP A 257 -22.96 -2.10 3.68
N ARG A 258 -22.74 -2.06 2.37
CA ARG A 258 -23.69 -2.54 1.36
C ARG A 258 -24.10 -4.00 1.61
N THR A 259 -23.13 -4.85 1.92
CA THR A 259 -23.36 -6.27 2.24
C THR A 259 -24.18 -6.43 3.52
N SER A 260 -23.91 -5.62 4.55
CA SER A 260 -24.69 -5.64 5.80
C SER A 260 -26.16 -5.24 5.56
N GLU A 261 -26.42 -4.20 4.76
CA GLU A 261 -27.78 -3.80 4.39
C GLU A 261 -28.50 -4.91 3.60
N HIS A 262 -27.79 -5.57 2.69
CA HIS A 262 -28.32 -6.72 1.96
C HIS A 262 -28.71 -7.86 2.89
N ILE A 263 -27.82 -8.27 3.83
CA ILE A 263 -28.09 -9.31 4.81
C ILE A 263 -29.35 -8.97 5.64
N ILE A 264 -29.45 -7.75 6.14
CA ILE A 264 -30.63 -7.29 6.89
C ILE A 264 -31.91 -7.39 6.05
N SER A 265 -31.82 -7.01 4.77
CA SER A 265 -32.95 -7.11 3.85
C SER A 265 -33.39 -8.55 3.61
N GLU A 266 -32.45 -9.47 3.41
CA GLU A 266 -32.75 -10.89 3.16
C GLU A 266 -33.25 -11.61 4.42
N LEU A 267 -32.74 -11.27 5.59
CA LEU A 267 -33.27 -11.74 6.88
C LEU A 267 -34.72 -11.33 7.08
N LYS A 268 -35.07 -10.07 6.78
CA LYS A 268 -36.48 -9.62 6.88
C LYS A 268 -37.43 -10.35 5.94
N LYS A 269 -36.94 -10.83 4.81
CA LYS A 269 -37.69 -11.62 3.83
C LYS A 269 -37.66 -13.13 4.14
N GLN A 270 -36.91 -13.54 5.16
CA GLN A 270 -36.70 -14.96 5.52
C GLN A 270 -36.00 -15.74 4.37
N ASN A 271 -35.13 -15.13 3.63
CA ASN A 271 -34.37 -15.75 2.54
C ASN A 271 -33.03 -16.34 3.02
N ILE A 272 -32.56 -15.94 4.20
CA ILE A 272 -31.32 -16.43 4.86
C ILE A 272 -31.59 -16.58 6.38
#